data_4f6f792bf9c85838c638261e3714fc1a
#
_entry.id   4f6f792bf9c85838c638261e3714fc1a
#
_cell.length_a   1.000
_cell.length_b   1.000
_cell.length_c   1.000
_cell.angle_alpha   90.00
_cell.angle_beta   90.00
_cell.angle_gamma   90.00
#
_symmetry.space_group_name_H-M   'P 1'
#
loop_
_entity.id
_entity.type
_entity.pdbx_description
1 polymer ?
#
loop_
_entity_poly.entity_id
_entity_poly.type
_entity_poly.pdbx_seq_one_letter_code
_entity_poly.pdbx_strand_id
1 'polypeptide(L)'
;SITGVWKGFNSTKAEAADNDTITLRICNWEEYIDEGGWNADETIDLESTDIRGDNSMVDDFVQWYYKTYGKKVNVEYSCLGTNEELYNMLTLGDEYDLICPSEYMFMKLMTEGWLEPFSDEFYDTGIKENYYAKGVSPFIKQTFDNNTINGEPWSKYAAGYMWGVTGIIYNPEDVTKQEASTWKIINNDKFRRMITVKDNVRDTMFAAIGAIKSDKLRSQDFIRQADYTDKLAEEMNDTSKDTVDEVLEYLQQVKDNVYSFETDSGKIDAITGKISAGYQWSGDAVYIMQQAEANDVELNFAIPEECTNMYFDGWAMLKSGINGNSEKKKAAEAFVNFVSMPENAVRNMYYIGYTSVISGGQSPVIYDYLKWNYGLESLMEEDDTISEADAIDYSLGYFFSGVSNDSRYILRTSKAQTEGMLSAQYPTEEVMHRSAIMQYFDNDETARINQMWINVRCFNIHNVPVWVWIAVAAAIVAVIVLRIADVIRHKKI
;
A
#
# COMPACT_ATOMS: atom_id res chain seq x y z
N SER A 1 4.59 21.56 -19.30
CA SER A 1 3.16 21.54 -19.59
C SER A 1 2.77 20.13 -19.98
N ILE A 2 2.26 19.36 -19.01
CA ILE A 2 1.72 18.02 -19.25
C ILE A 2 0.21 18.18 -19.38
N THR A 3 -0.27 18.22 -20.60
CA THR A 3 -1.68 18.04 -20.91
C THR A 3 -1.90 16.55 -21.07
N GLY A 4 -2.43 15.93 -20.00
CA GLY A 4 -2.96 14.57 -20.08
C GLY A 4 -4.15 14.54 -21.03
N VAL A 5 -3.98 13.91 -22.17
CA VAL A 5 -5.07 13.62 -23.10
C VAL A 5 -5.80 12.38 -22.58
N TRP A 6 -6.98 12.58 -22.02
CA TRP A 6 -7.95 11.53 -21.82
C TRP A 6 -8.26 10.87 -23.17
N LYS A 7 -7.70 9.70 -23.43
CA LYS A 7 -8.20 8.81 -24.49
C LYS A 7 -9.40 8.08 -23.93
N GLY A 8 -10.59 8.57 -24.28
CA GLY A 8 -11.83 7.84 -24.02
C GLY A 8 -11.75 6.44 -24.62
N PHE A 9 -12.07 5.45 -23.82
CA PHE A 9 -12.29 4.08 -24.31
C PHE A 9 -13.41 4.12 -25.35
N ASN A 10 -13.06 3.89 -26.61
CA ASN A 10 -14.04 3.58 -27.63
C ASN A 10 -14.60 2.19 -27.29
N SER A 11 -15.88 2.16 -26.90
CA SER A 11 -16.64 0.94 -26.87
C SER A 11 -16.68 0.36 -28.29
N THR A 12 -15.81 -0.59 -28.58
CA THR A 12 -16.01 -1.45 -29.74
C THR A 12 -17.31 -2.21 -29.55
N LYS A 13 -18.15 -2.17 -30.57
CA LYS A 13 -19.42 -2.90 -30.65
C LYS A 13 -19.21 -4.32 -30.13
N ALA A 14 -20.11 -4.73 -29.20
CA ALA A 14 -20.23 -6.11 -28.80
C ALA A 14 -20.44 -6.98 -30.06
N GLU A 15 -19.41 -7.65 -30.52
CA GLU A 15 -19.57 -8.85 -31.33
C GLU A 15 -20.31 -9.86 -30.47
N ALA A 16 -21.25 -10.59 -31.08
CA ALA A 16 -22.03 -11.61 -30.39
C ALA A 16 -21.08 -12.53 -29.61
N ALA A 17 -21.29 -12.62 -28.30
CA ALA A 17 -20.45 -13.41 -27.42
C ALA A 17 -20.39 -14.84 -27.97
N ASP A 18 -19.19 -15.25 -28.37
CA ASP A 18 -18.90 -16.63 -28.65
C ASP A 18 -19.15 -17.40 -27.36
N ASN A 19 -20.05 -18.38 -27.36
CA ASN A 19 -20.46 -19.15 -26.19
C ASN A 19 -19.30 -19.90 -25.52
N ASP A 20 -18.10 -19.84 -26.09
CA ASP A 20 -16.87 -20.49 -25.63
C ASP A 20 -15.88 -19.53 -24.96
N THR A 21 -16.20 -18.22 -24.88
CA THR A 21 -15.30 -17.23 -24.27
C THR A 21 -15.67 -16.99 -22.81
N ILE A 22 -14.70 -17.14 -21.90
CA ILE A 22 -14.84 -16.84 -20.47
C ILE A 22 -14.66 -15.34 -20.28
N THR A 23 -15.65 -14.68 -19.67
CA THR A 23 -15.48 -13.29 -19.23
C THR A 23 -15.02 -13.27 -17.78
N LEU A 24 -13.88 -12.61 -17.52
CA LEU A 24 -13.30 -12.44 -16.20
C LEU A 24 -13.29 -10.97 -15.84
N ARG A 25 -14.00 -10.58 -14.79
CA ARG A 25 -14.10 -9.20 -14.29
C ARG A 25 -13.14 -9.02 -13.12
N ILE A 26 -12.14 -8.16 -13.32
CA ILE A 26 -11.08 -7.90 -12.35
C ILE A 26 -11.16 -6.44 -11.88
N CYS A 27 -11.07 -6.22 -10.58
CA CYS A 27 -10.90 -4.88 -10.01
C CYS A 27 -9.62 -4.82 -9.18
N ASN A 28 -8.73 -3.90 -9.55
CA ASN A 28 -7.45 -3.67 -8.90
C ASN A 28 -7.27 -2.18 -8.61
N TRP A 29 -6.21 -1.79 -7.97
CA TRP A 29 -5.83 -0.40 -7.74
C TRP A 29 -5.40 0.29 -9.04
N GLU A 30 -5.57 1.60 -9.10
CA GLU A 30 -5.03 2.42 -10.19
C GLU A 30 -3.50 2.31 -10.21
N GLU A 31 -2.90 2.31 -11.42
CA GLU A 31 -1.45 2.25 -11.62
C GLU A 31 -0.73 1.12 -10.87
N TYR A 32 -1.36 -0.06 -10.79
CA TYR A 32 -0.90 -1.16 -9.94
C TYR A 32 -0.63 -2.48 -10.68
N ILE A 33 -0.49 -2.39 -11.98
CA ILE A 33 -0.10 -3.50 -12.88
C ILE A 33 0.61 -2.91 -14.10
N ASP A 34 1.57 -3.64 -14.67
CA ASP A 34 2.29 -3.19 -15.86
C ASP A 34 1.35 -3.08 -17.06
N GLU A 35 1.24 -1.88 -17.61
CA GLU A 35 0.43 -1.58 -18.80
C GLU A 35 1.20 -1.79 -20.11
N GLY A 36 2.45 -2.21 -20.06
CA GLY A 36 3.29 -2.44 -21.24
C GLY A 36 3.71 -1.16 -21.94
N GLY A 37 4.04 -1.29 -23.22
CA GLY A 37 4.46 -0.17 -24.04
C GLY A 37 5.85 0.37 -23.70
N TRP A 38 6.71 -0.46 -23.15
CA TRP A 38 8.08 -0.07 -22.84
C TRP A 38 8.82 0.35 -24.12
N ASN A 39 9.74 1.29 -23.99
CA ASN A 39 10.58 1.73 -25.11
C ASN A 39 11.38 0.56 -25.69
N ALA A 40 11.74 0.65 -26.95
CA ALA A 40 12.40 -0.44 -27.66
C ALA A 40 13.77 -0.85 -27.07
N ASP A 41 14.43 0.08 -26.41
CA ASP A 41 15.72 -0.07 -25.72
C ASP A 41 15.56 -0.36 -24.21
N GLU A 42 14.33 -0.33 -23.67
CA GLU A 42 14.05 -0.61 -22.27
C GLU A 42 13.92 -2.10 -22.04
N THR A 43 14.98 -2.67 -21.51
CA THR A 43 15.08 -4.12 -21.19
C THR A 43 15.76 -4.26 -19.83
N ILE A 44 15.25 -5.17 -19.00
CA ILE A 44 15.91 -5.56 -17.76
C ILE A 44 16.74 -6.81 -18.06
N ASP A 45 18.05 -6.62 -18.18
CA ASP A 45 18.99 -7.68 -18.55
C ASP A 45 19.51 -8.36 -17.26
N LEU A 46 18.85 -9.44 -16.85
CA LEU A 46 19.24 -10.23 -15.68
C LEU A 46 20.20 -11.37 -16.06
N GLU A 47 20.97 -11.86 -15.09
CA GLU A 47 21.81 -13.05 -15.31
C GLU A 47 21.01 -14.27 -15.81
N SER A 48 19.79 -14.42 -15.31
CA SER A 48 18.93 -15.57 -15.60
C SER A 48 18.05 -15.39 -16.84
N THR A 49 17.65 -14.17 -17.17
CA THR A 49 16.73 -13.89 -18.28
C THR A 49 16.63 -12.40 -18.56
N ASP A 50 16.21 -12.05 -19.77
CA ASP A 50 15.86 -10.69 -20.15
C ASP A 50 14.35 -10.48 -19.96
N ILE A 51 13.97 -9.31 -19.47
CA ILE A 51 12.58 -8.96 -19.18
C ILE A 51 12.18 -7.71 -19.96
N ARG A 52 11.06 -7.79 -20.63
CA ARG A 52 10.44 -6.69 -21.40
C ARG A 52 8.95 -6.61 -21.10
N GLY A 53 8.38 -5.42 -21.30
CA GLY A 53 6.95 -5.14 -21.19
C GLY A 53 6.40 -4.52 -22.48
N ASP A 54 6.36 -5.27 -23.57
CA ASP A 54 5.86 -4.76 -24.86
C ASP A 54 4.32 -4.59 -24.84
N ASN A 55 3.60 -5.59 -24.34
CA ASN A 55 2.15 -5.57 -24.17
C ASN A 55 1.77 -5.35 -22.69
N SER A 56 0.52 -4.97 -22.45
CA SER A 56 0.00 -4.94 -21.07
C SER A 56 0.03 -6.34 -20.44
N MET A 57 0.16 -6.40 -19.13
CA MET A 57 0.10 -7.65 -18.38
C MET A 57 -1.21 -8.40 -18.64
N VAL A 58 -2.32 -7.67 -18.74
CA VAL A 58 -3.65 -8.23 -19.01
C VAL A 58 -3.70 -8.87 -20.42
N ASP A 59 -3.18 -8.18 -21.44
CA ASP A 59 -3.14 -8.71 -22.82
C ASP A 59 -2.24 -9.94 -22.91
N ASP A 60 -1.09 -9.91 -22.23
CA ASP A 60 -0.20 -11.06 -22.18
C ASP A 60 -0.83 -12.25 -21.45
N PHE A 61 -1.63 -11.99 -20.40
CA PHE A 61 -2.42 -13.04 -19.74
C PHE A 61 -3.42 -13.71 -20.69
N VAL A 62 -4.18 -12.91 -21.44
CA VAL A 62 -5.17 -13.43 -22.39
C VAL A 62 -4.51 -14.35 -23.43
N GLN A 63 -3.37 -13.93 -23.97
CA GLN A 63 -2.60 -14.72 -24.92
C GLN A 63 -2.03 -16.00 -24.30
N TRP A 64 -1.44 -15.88 -23.10
CA TRP A 64 -0.88 -17.00 -22.36
C TRP A 64 -1.96 -18.03 -21.99
N TYR A 65 -3.14 -17.57 -21.54
CA TYR A 65 -4.25 -18.45 -21.18
C TYR A 65 -4.73 -19.27 -22.36
N TYR A 66 -4.91 -18.61 -23.52
CA TYR A 66 -5.27 -19.31 -24.75
C TYR A 66 -4.21 -20.33 -25.19
N LYS A 67 -2.95 -19.94 -25.15
CA LYS A 67 -1.83 -20.81 -25.54
C LYS A 67 -1.68 -22.02 -24.60
N THR A 68 -1.95 -21.83 -23.32
CA THR A 68 -1.77 -22.85 -22.29
C THR A 68 -2.97 -23.78 -22.17
N TYR A 69 -4.19 -23.25 -22.24
CA TYR A 69 -5.42 -24.01 -21.97
C TYR A 69 -6.35 -24.17 -23.19
N GLY A 70 -6.05 -23.53 -24.31
CA GLY A 70 -6.86 -23.58 -25.53
C GLY A 70 -8.21 -22.88 -25.45
N LYS A 71 -8.41 -22.01 -24.42
CA LYS A 71 -9.65 -21.30 -24.19
C LYS A 71 -9.45 -19.80 -24.26
N LYS A 72 -10.44 -19.09 -24.79
CA LYS A 72 -10.43 -17.62 -24.86
C LYS A 72 -10.96 -17.03 -23.56
N VAL A 73 -10.26 -16.00 -23.07
CA VAL A 73 -10.70 -15.19 -21.94
C VAL A 73 -10.82 -13.74 -22.40
N ASN A 74 -11.93 -13.12 -22.08
CA ASN A 74 -12.12 -11.68 -22.18
C ASN A 74 -11.99 -11.09 -20.77
N VAL A 75 -11.01 -10.22 -20.55
CA VAL A 75 -10.79 -9.57 -19.25
C VAL A 75 -11.42 -8.18 -19.28
N GLU A 76 -12.39 -7.98 -18.41
CA GLU A 76 -12.92 -6.67 -18.07
C GLU A 76 -12.18 -6.15 -16.84
N TYR A 77 -11.24 -5.25 -17.07
CA TYR A 77 -10.35 -4.74 -16.03
C TYR A 77 -10.78 -3.33 -15.62
N SER A 78 -11.01 -3.13 -14.32
CA SER A 78 -11.38 -1.85 -13.73
C SER A 78 -10.51 -1.54 -12.51
N CYS A 79 -10.54 -0.27 -12.09
CA CYS A 79 -9.72 0.22 -10.99
C CYS A 79 -10.58 0.79 -9.86
N LEU A 80 -10.00 0.77 -8.67
CA LEU A 80 -10.55 1.36 -7.45
C LEU A 80 -9.55 2.34 -6.84
N GLY A 81 -10.03 3.32 -6.10
CA GLY A 81 -9.19 4.30 -5.41
C GLY A 81 -8.94 3.96 -3.94
N THR A 82 -9.94 3.39 -3.25
CA THR A 82 -9.86 3.02 -1.82
C THR A 82 -10.55 1.69 -1.54
N ASN A 83 -10.17 1.02 -0.42
CA ASN A 83 -10.87 -0.18 0.04
C ASN A 83 -12.34 0.09 0.35
N GLU A 84 -12.65 1.26 0.90
CA GLU A 84 -14.01 1.68 1.24
C GLU A 84 -14.86 1.89 -0.01
N GLU A 85 -14.26 2.44 -1.07
CA GLU A 85 -14.92 2.57 -2.38
C GLU A 85 -15.24 1.19 -2.95
N LEU A 86 -14.30 0.26 -2.93
CA LEU A 86 -14.53 -1.14 -3.35
C LEU A 86 -15.70 -1.75 -2.58
N TYR A 87 -15.70 -1.63 -1.26
CA TYR A 87 -16.77 -2.19 -0.42
C TYR A 87 -18.13 -1.57 -0.76
N ASN A 88 -18.17 -0.25 -0.96
CA ASN A 88 -19.39 0.45 -1.36
C ASN A 88 -19.88 0.00 -2.74
N MET A 89 -19.00 -0.13 -3.72
CA MET A 89 -19.36 -0.63 -5.05
C MET A 89 -19.97 -2.04 -4.98
N LEU A 90 -19.37 -2.94 -4.21
CA LEU A 90 -19.88 -4.30 -4.00
C LEU A 90 -21.24 -4.30 -3.29
N THR A 91 -21.44 -3.43 -2.32
CA THR A 91 -22.69 -3.28 -1.59
C THR A 91 -23.81 -2.74 -2.49
N LEU A 92 -23.47 -1.87 -3.45
CA LEU A 92 -24.39 -1.31 -4.44
C LEU A 92 -24.72 -2.27 -5.58
N GLY A 93 -24.09 -3.43 -5.62
CA GLY A 93 -24.36 -4.49 -6.59
C GLY A 93 -23.41 -4.56 -7.78
N ASP A 94 -22.29 -3.85 -7.75
CA ASP A 94 -21.22 -4.04 -8.73
C ASP A 94 -20.67 -5.47 -8.63
N GLU A 95 -20.48 -6.09 -9.78
CA GLU A 95 -20.07 -7.49 -9.85
C GLU A 95 -18.65 -7.61 -10.36
N TYR A 96 -17.79 -8.22 -9.55
CA TYR A 96 -16.44 -8.62 -9.91
C TYR A 96 -16.22 -10.11 -9.61
N ASP A 97 -15.31 -10.72 -10.34
CA ASP A 97 -14.93 -12.12 -10.12
C ASP A 97 -13.67 -12.22 -9.26
N LEU A 98 -12.73 -11.31 -9.50
CA LEU A 98 -11.45 -11.21 -8.81
C LEU A 98 -11.17 -9.76 -8.42
N ILE A 99 -10.82 -9.55 -7.17
CA ILE A 99 -10.50 -8.24 -6.59
C ILE A 99 -9.14 -8.29 -5.90
N CYS A 100 -8.50 -7.12 -5.70
CA CYS A 100 -7.21 -7.01 -5.02
C CYS A 100 -7.25 -6.02 -3.84
N PRO A 101 -8.01 -6.28 -2.77
CA PRO A 101 -8.07 -5.40 -1.61
C PRO A 101 -6.85 -5.54 -0.70
N SER A 102 -6.70 -4.58 0.21
CA SER A 102 -5.76 -4.70 1.33
C SER A 102 -6.26 -5.69 2.39
N GLU A 103 -5.37 -6.12 3.28
CA GLU A 103 -5.64 -7.20 4.26
C GLU A 103 -6.86 -6.95 5.14
N TYR A 104 -7.03 -5.75 5.68
CA TYR A 104 -8.18 -5.48 6.56
C TYR A 104 -9.52 -5.54 5.80
N MET A 105 -9.50 -5.28 4.50
CA MET A 105 -10.70 -5.39 3.67
C MET A 105 -10.98 -6.84 3.26
N PHE A 106 -9.98 -7.65 2.87
CA PHE A 106 -10.29 -9.04 2.61
C PHE A 106 -10.66 -9.81 3.91
N MET A 107 -10.14 -9.40 5.08
CA MET A 107 -10.62 -9.92 6.36
C MET A 107 -12.10 -9.57 6.61
N LYS A 108 -12.52 -8.33 6.27
CA LYS A 108 -13.92 -7.93 6.34
C LYS A 108 -14.80 -8.79 5.44
N LEU A 109 -14.38 -8.99 4.21
CA LEU A 109 -15.12 -9.81 3.24
C LEU A 109 -15.15 -11.30 3.64
N MET A 110 -14.08 -11.82 4.26
CA MET A 110 -14.08 -13.15 4.87
C MET A 110 -15.11 -13.24 6.00
N THR A 111 -15.14 -12.24 6.89
CA THR A 111 -16.10 -12.19 8.00
C THR A 111 -17.56 -12.19 7.50
N GLU A 112 -17.83 -11.50 6.42
CA GLU A 112 -19.17 -11.41 5.82
C GLU A 112 -19.50 -12.61 4.91
N GLY A 113 -18.54 -13.49 4.66
CA GLY A 113 -18.74 -14.70 3.88
C GLY A 113 -18.88 -14.45 2.37
N TRP A 114 -18.30 -13.39 1.84
CA TRP A 114 -18.43 -13.00 0.43
C TRP A 114 -17.38 -13.62 -0.49
N LEU A 115 -16.34 -14.23 0.08
CA LEU A 115 -15.21 -14.72 -0.70
C LEU A 115 -15.37 -16.20 -1.07
N GLU A 116 -15.02 -16.50 -2.31
CA GLU A 116 -14.86 -17.87 -2.82
C GLU A 116 -13.47 -18.38 -2.43
N PRO A 117 -13.36 -19.58 -1.82
CA PRO A 117 -12.05 -20.13 -1.48
C PRO A 117 -11.27 -20.49 -2.75
N PHE A 118 -9.96 -20.36 -2.67
CA PHE A 118 -9.07 -20.95 -3.67
C PHE A 118 -9.20 -22.48 -3.62
N SER A 119 -9.03 -23.12 -4.79
CA SER A 119 -9.07 -24.58 -4.89
C SER A 119 -7.82 -25.20 -4.25
N ASP A 120 -7.94 -26.45 -3.79
CA ASP A 120 -6.78 -27.22 -3.31
C ASP A 120 -5.73 -27.39 -4.43
N GLU A 121 -6.19 -27.52 -5.67
CA GLU A 121 -5.32 -27.60 -6.85
C GLU A 121 -4.44 -26.37 -7.04
N PHE A 122 -4.94 -25.16 -6.70
CA PHE A 122 -4.18 -23.92 -6.75
C PHE A 122 -2.90 -23.95 -5.91
N TYR A 123 -2.92 -24.67 -4.81
CA TYR A 123 -1.77 -24.83 -3.89
C TYR A 123 -0.89 -26.05 -4.19
N ASP A 124 -1.22 -26.86 -5.20
CA ASP A 124 -0.42 -28.00 -5.59
C ASP A 124 0.86 -27.53 -6.34
N THR A 125 1.99 -27.64 -5.67
CA THR A 125 3.31 -27.26 -6.20
C THR A 125 3.82 -28.21 -7.28
N GLY A 126 3.18 -29.36 -7.48
CA GLY A 126 3.49 -30.31 -8.58
C GLY A 126 2.95 -29.86 -9.93
N ILE A 127 2.02 -28.91 -9.97
CA ILE A 127 1.47 -28.37 -11.20
C ILE A 127 2.37 -27.26 -11.74
N LYS A 128 2.76 -27.37 -13.01
CA LYS A 128 3.73 -26.46 -13.63
C LYS A 128 3.31 -25.00 -13.58
N GLU A 129 2.03 -24.74 -13.83
CA GLU A 129 1.46 -23.39 -13.95
C GLU A 129 1.13 -22.74 -12.60
N ASN A 130 1.28 -23.45 -11.48
CA ASN A 130 1.01 -22.93 -10.14
C ASN A 130 2.17 -22.07 -9.62
N TYR A 131 2.42 -20.97 -10.29
CA TYR A 131 3.54 -20.08 -10.01
C TYR A 131 3.42 -19.40 -8.66
N TYR A 132 2.19 -19.10 -8.19
CA TYR A 132 2.00 -18.55 -6.84
C TYR A 132 2.44 -19.53 -5.76
N ALA A 133 1.91 -20.74 -5.78
CA ALA A 133 2.23 -21.76 -4.77
C ALA A 133 3.73 -22.09 -4.71
N LYS A 134 4.40 -22.14 -5.87
CA LYS A 134 5.84 -22.42 -5.95
C LYS A 134 6.73 -21.23 -5.62
N GLY A 135 6.23 -20.01 -5.86
CA GLY A 135 7.07 -18.82 -5.86
C GLY A 135 6.82 -17.86 -4.68
N VAL A 136 5.71 -18.00 -3.96
CA VAL A 136 5.43 -17.12 -2.82
C VAL A 136 6.53 -17.23 -1.77
N SER A 137 6.96 -16.07 -1.24
CA SER A 137 7.93 -16.02 -0.15
C SER A 137 7.49 -16.90 1.03
N PRO A 138 8.38 -17.73 1.60
CA PRO A 138 8.06 -18.48 2.82
C PRO A 138 7.59 -17.59 3.98
N PHE A 139 8.16 -16.41 4.11
CA PHE A 139 7.73 -15.41 5.10
C PHE A 139 6.30 -14.93 4.87
N ILE A 140 5.94 -14.60 3.64
CA ILE A 140 4.59 -14.19 3.27
C ILE A 140 3.60 -15.35 3.43
N LYS A 141 3.96 -16.54 2.96
CA LYS A 141 3.13 -17.73 3.10
C LYS A 141 2.81 -18.01 4.57
N GLN A 142 3.79 -17.97 5.43
CA GLN A 142 3.60 -18.18 6.88
C GLN A 142 2.65 -17.12 7.47
N THR A 143 2.78 -15.87 7.05
CA THR A 143 1.89 -14.79 7.50
C THR A 143 0.44 -15.06 7.09
N PHE A 144 0.19 -15.46 5.84
CA PHE A 144 -1.15 -15.76 5.34
C PHE A 144 -1.75 -17.04 5.94
N ASP A 145 -0.93 -18.02 6.25
CA ASP A 145 -1.38 -19.27 6.88
C ASP A 145 -1.69 -19.09 8.37
N ASN A 146 -0.94 -18.22 9.07
CA ASN A 146 -1.07 -18.05 10.54
C ASN A 146 -2.10 -17.00 10.94
N ASN A 147 -2.46 -16.06 10.06
CA ASN A 147 -3.52 -15.11 10.34
C ASN A 147 -4.87 -15.69 9.93
N THR A 148 -5.84 -15.64 10.85
CA THR A 148 -7.14 -16.28 10.68
C THR A 148 -8.30 -15.33 10.93
N ILE A 149 -9.42 -15.61 10.27
CA ILE A 149 -10.73 -15.03 10.55
C ILE A 149 -11.71 -16.18 10.80
N ASN A 150 -12.35 -16.22 11.97
CA ASN A 150 -13.28 -17.28 12.36
C ASN A 150 -12.69 -18.70 12.22
N GLY A 151 -11.40 -18.85 12.52
CA GLY A 151 -10.66 -20.11 12.42
C GLY A 151 -10.20 -20.50 11.01
N GLU A 152 -10.51 -19.72 10.00
CA GLU A 152 -10.06 -19.93 8.63
C GLU A 152 -8.84 -19.06 8.30
N PRO A 153 -7.75 -19.65 7.74
CA PRO A 153 -6.56 -18.87 7.39
C PRO A 153 -6.83 -17.93 6.22
N TRP A 154 -6.11 -16.81 6.17
CA TRP A 154 -6.17 -15.91 5.02
C TRP A 154 -5.88 -16.63 3.72
N SER A 155 -4.91 -17.53 3.70
CA SER A 155 -4.49 -18.28 2.50
C SER A 155 -5.61 -19.09 1.84
N LYS A 156 -6.68 -19.41 2.56
CA LYS A 156 -7.84 -20.08 1.98
C LYS A 156 -8.61 -19.17 1.01
N TYR A 157 -8.62 -17.85 1.26
CA TYR A 157 -9.46 -16.88 0.55
C TYR A 157 -8.68 -15.80 -0.18
N ALA A 158 -7.40 -15.62 0.11
CA ALA A 158 -6.56 -14.58 -0.49
C ALA A 158 -5.18 -15.13 -0.88
N ALA A 159 -4.70 -14.67 -2.03
CA ALA A 159 -3.33 -14.86 -2.48
C ALA A 159 -2.64 -13.50 -2.55
N GLY A 160 -1.47 -13.36 -1.93
CA GLY A 160 -0.75 -12.09 -1.91
C GLY A 160 -0.38 -11.58 -3.31
N TYR A 161 -0.36 -10.27 -3.46
CA TYR A 161 0.10 -9.59 -4.66
C TYR A 161 1.33 -8.75 -4.37
N MET A 162 1.16 -7.64 -3.68
CA MET A 162 2.22 -6.75 -3.21
C MET A 162 2.17 -6.63 -1.70
N TRP A 163 3.29 -6.25 -1.10
CA TRP A 163 3.40 -6.02 0.33
C TRP A 163 4.37 -4.89 0.63
N GLY A 164 4.36 -4.41 1.84
CA GLY A 164 5.30 -3.40 2.27
C GLY A 164 5.12 -3.00 3.71
N VAL A 165 5.82 -1.94 4.06
CA VAL A 165 5.78 -1.31 5.37
C VAL A 165 5.50 0.17 5.23
N THR A 166 5.20 0.83 6.32
CA THR A 166 5.01 2.28 6.37
C THR A 166 6.16 2.96 7.08
N GLY A 167 6.45 4.18 6.70
CA GLY A 167 7.54 4.95 7.29
C GLY A 167 7.54 6.41 6.86
N ILE A 168 8.67 7.05 7.06
CA ILE A 168 8.87 8.46 6.81
C ILE A 168 9.89 8.64 5.69
N ILE A 169 9.43 9.22 4.57
CA ILE A 169 10.35 9.77 3.57
C ILE A 169 10.82 11.15 4.06
N TYR A 170 12.09 11.46 3.86
CA TYR A 170 12.63 12.72 4.35
C TYR A 170 13.82 13.22 3.52
N ASN A 171 13.98 14.53 3.52
CA ASN A 171 15.16 15.19 2.97
C ASN A 171 16.26 15.21 4.06
N PRO A 172 17.41 14.54 3.85
CA PRO A 172 18.48 14.46 4.84
C PRO A 172 19.18 15.80 5.11
N GLU A 173 19.00 16.81 4.25
CA GLU A 173 19.50 18.17 4.51
C GLU A 173 18.71 18.89 5.61
N ASP A 174 17.41 18.57 5.77
CA ASP A 174 16.50 19.22 6.73
C ASP A 174 16.25 18.38 7.98
N VAL A 175 16.20 17.06 7.82
CA VAL A 175 15.76 16.10 8.82
C VAL A 175 16.83 15.04 9.03
N THR A 176 17.21 14.81 10.27
CA THR A 176 18.15 13.72 10.61
C THR A 176 17.43 12.37 10.57
N LYS A 177 18.20 11.29 10.36
CA LYS A 177 17.69 9.92 10.44
C LYS A 177 16.97 9.66 11.78
N GLN A 178 17.55 10.13 12.88
CA GLN A 178 16.98 9.96 14.21
C GLN A 178 15.60 10.64 14.33
N GLU A 179 15.46 11.85 13.79
CA GLU A 179 14.19 12.58 13.79
C GLU A 179 13.12 11.88 12.92
N ALA A 180 13.54 11.30 11.80
CA ALA A 180 12.65 10.55 10.90
C ALA A 180 12.31 9.14 11.41
N SER A 181 13.06 8.60 12.37
CA SER A 181 12.90 7.23 12.88
C SER A 181 11.90 7.11 14.03
N THR A 182 10.99 8.06 14.16
CA THR A 182 9.91 8.03 15.16
C THR A 182 8.63 8.64 14.62
N TRP A 183 7.48 8.04 14.97
CA TRP A 183 6.17 8.63 14.63
C TRP A 183 5.93 9.98 15.29
N LYS A 184 6.69 10.34 16.35
CA LYS A 184 6.60 11.67 16.98
C LYS A 184 6.92 12.82 16.03
N ILE A 185 7.58 12.54 14.88
CA ILE A 185 7.91 13.57 13.88
C ILE A 185 6.65 14.29 13.37
N ILE A 186 5.51 13.61 13.29
CA ILE A 186 4.28 14.20 12.75
C ILE A 186 3.73 15.36 13.58
N ASN A 187 4.14 15.48 14.85
CA ASN A 187 3.79 16.59 15.73
C ASN A 187 5.02 17.35 16.26
N ASN A 188 6.15 17.27 15.57
CA ASN A 188 7.36 17.98 15.96
C ASN A 188 7.32 19.42 15.46
N ASP A 189 7.32 20.38 16.39
CA ASP A 189 7.25 21.83 16.09
C ASP A 189 8.41 22.34 15.22
N LYS A 190 9.58 21.68 15.27
CA LYS A 190 10.72 22.00 14.40
C LYS A 190 10.34 21.94 12.91
N PHE A 191 9.43 21.04 12.55
CA PHE A 191 9.01 20.80 11.16
C PHE A 191 7.59 21.32 10.89
N ARG A 192 7.17 22.32 11.61
CA ARG A 192 5.84 22.92 11.47
C ARG A 192 5.59 23.34 10.01
N ARG A 193 4.48 22.87 9.42
CA ARG A 193 4.08 23.09 8.02
C ARG A 193 5.06 22.52 6.99
N MET A 194 5.88 21.56 7.40
CA MET A 194 6.87 20.91 6.52
C MET A 194 6.70 19.39 6.43
N ILE A 195 5.61 18.85 6.98
CA ILE A 195 5.33 17.41 7.03
C ILE A 195 3.96 17.12 6.46
N THR A 196 3.85 16.02 5.70
CA THR A 196 2.56 15.46 5.28
C THR A 196 2.27 14.14 6.00
N VAL A 197 0.99 13.88 6.21
CA VAL A 197 0.46 12.64 6.79
C VAL A 197 -0.66 12.12 5.88
N LYS A 198 -0.93 10.82 5.89
CA LYS A 198 -1.96 10.22 5.05
C LYS A 198 -3.37 10.72 5.40
N ASP A 199 -4.20 10.94 4.39
CA ASP A 199 -5.60 11.35 4.54
C ASP A 199 -6.52 10.12 4.62
N ASN A 200 -6.23 9.23 5.55
CA ASN A 200 -7.12 8.13 5.90
C ASN A 200 -7.03 7.78 7.39
N VAL A 201 -8.12 7.27 7.92
CA VAL A 201 -8.25 7.02 9.36
C VAL A 201 -7.30 5.94 9.86
N ARG A 202 -7.12 4.85 9.10
CA ARG A 202 -6.36 3.69 9.56
C ARG A 202 -4.87 4.02 9.67
N ASP A 203 -4.27 4.58 8.62
CA ASP A 203 -2.85 4.94 8.62
C ASP A 203 -2.55 6.05 9.64
N THR A 204 -3.39 7.09 9.67
CA THR A 204 -3.14 8.23 10.56
C THR A 204 -3.31 7.86 12.03
N MET A 205 -4.29 7.02 12.36
CA MET A 205 -4.46 6.47 13.70
C MET A 205 -3.27 5.60 14.12
N PHE A 206 -2.76 4.76 13.20
CA PHE A 206 -1.58 3.94 13.46
C PHE A 206 -0.37 4.81 13.84
N ALA A 207 -0.08 5.84 13.05
CA ALA A 207 1.01 6.78 13.35
C ALA A 207 0.80 7.51 14.70
N ALA A 208 -0.42 7.94 14.99
CA ALA A 208 -0.75 8.59 16.24
C ALA A 208 -0.56 7.67 17.45
N ILE A 209 -1.03 6.43 17.39
CA ILE A 209 -0.81 5.43 18.45
C ILE A 209 0.69 5.19 18.66
N GLY A 210 1.45 5.03 17.59
CA GLY A 210 2.91 4.87 17.65
C GLY A 210 3.58 6.05 18.36
N ALA A 211 3.18 7.27 18.05
CA ALA A 211 3.70 8.48 18.68
C ALA A 211 3.31 8.59 20.16
N ILE A 212 2.04 8.39 20.49
CA ILE A 212 1.51 8.49 21.86
C ILE A 212 2.16 7.43 22.77
N LYS A 213 2.26 6.20 22.28
CA LYS A 213 2.80 5.06 23.03
C LYS A 213 4.31 4.85 22.85
N SER A 214 5.01 5.80 22.23
CA SER A 214 6.42 5.66 21.81
C SER A 214 7.33 5.20 22.97
N ASP A 215 7.24 5.82 24.13
CA ASP A 215 8.10 5.51 25.27
C ASP A 215 7.88 4.06 25.77
N LYS A 216 6.63 3.58 25.78
CA LYS A 216 6.28 2.19 26.10
C LYS A 216 6.82 1.23 25.04
N LEU A 217 6.50 1.48 23.78
CA LEU A 217 6.81 0.58 22.66
C LEU A 217 8.32 0.41 22.44
N ARG A 218 9.11 1.45 22.77
CA ARG A 218 10.58 1.45 22.66
C ARG A 218 11.29 0.98 23.93
N SER A 219 10.56 0.76 25.02
CA SER A 219 11.17 0.32 26.27
C SER A 219 11.69 -1.11 26.19
N GLN A 220 12.86 -1.36 26.81
CA GLN A 220 13.43 -2.71 26.84
C GLN A 220 12.53 -3.71 27.56
N ASP A 221 11.79 -3.26 28.59
CA ASP A 221 10.83 -4.09 29.31
C ASP A 221 9.70 -4.57 28.41
N PHE A 222 9.25 -3.75 27.46
CA PHE A 222 8.25 -4.14 26.47
C PHE A 222 8.83 -5.06 25.39
N ILE A 223 9.97 -4.68 24.80
CA ILE A 223 10.58 -5.40 23.66
C ILE A 223 11.04 -6.82 24.05
N ARG A 224 11.47 -7.02 25.28
CA ARG A 224 12.01 -8.32 25.76
C ARG A 224 10.93 -9.33 26.20
N GLN A 225 9.65 -8.96 26.16
CA GLN A 225 8.58 -9.90 26.49
C GLN A 225 8.53 -11.03 25.47
N ALA A 226 8.28 -12.26 25.95
CA ALA A 226 8.25 -13.44 25.08
C ALA A 226 7.14 -13.36 24.00
N ASP A 227 6.07 -12.64 24.28
CA ASP A 227 4.92 -12.37 23.42
C ASP A 227 4.93 -10.94 22.82
N TYR A 228 6.11 -10.37 22.66
CA TYR A 228 6.29 -8.99 22.19
C TYR A 228 5.51 -8.70 20.90
N THR A 229 5.59 -9.55 19.89
CA THR A 229 4.91 -9.33 18.60
C THR A 229 3.41 -9.29 18.73
N ASP A 230 2.83 -10.17 19.56
CA ASP A 230 1.37 -10.19 19.82
C ASP A 230 0.95 -8.94 20.60
N LYS A 231 1.69 -8.56 21.61
CA LYS A 231 1.43 -7.34 22.39
C LYS A 231 1.59 -6.08 21.59
N LEU A 232 2.58 -6.04 20.69
CA LEU A 232 2.76 -4.92 19.77
C LEU A 232 1.54 -4.76 18.85
N ALA A 233 1.06 -5.87 18.31
CA ALA A 233 -0.15 -5.87 17.47
C ALA A 233 -1.39 -5.41 18.26
N GLU A 234 -1.56 -5.86 19.50
CA GLU A 234 -2.65 -5.43 20.39
C GLU A 234 -2.59 -3.90 20.64
N GLU A 235 -1.41 -3.36 20.96
CA GLU A 235 -1.24 -1.93 21.23
C GLU A 235 -1.54 -1.07 19.99
N MET A 236 -1.10 -1.53 18.80
CA MET A 236 -1.27 -0.77 17.56
C MET A 236 -2.68 -0.87 16.97
N ASN A 237 -3.46 -1.88 17.37
CA ASN A 237 -4.85 -2.08 16.97
C ASN A 237 -5.86 -1.74 18.08
N ASP A 238 -5.43 -1.00 19.11
CA ASP A 238 -6.27 -0.63 20.24
C ASP A 238 -7.32 0.41 19.83
N THR A 239 -8.60 0.00 19.81
CA THR A 239 -9.77 0.83 19.51
C THR A 239 -10.58 1.16 20.76
N SER A 240 -10.03 0.93 21.95
CA SER A 240 -10.68 1.32 23.20
C SER A 240 -11.02 2.80 23.21
N LYS A 241 -12.09 3.17 23.92
CA LYS A 241 -12.53 4.56 24.00
C LYS A 241 -11.41 5.48 24.49
N ASP A 242 -10.64 5.06 25.49
CA ASP A 242 -9.57 5.87 26.08
C ASP A 242 -8.46 6.14 25.04
N THR A 243 -8.02 5.11 24.30
CA THR A 243 -7.02 5.28 23.24
C THR A 243 -7.56 6.15 22.10
N VAL A 244 -8.80 5.96 21.67
CA VAL A 244 -9.39 6.76 20.59
C VAL A 244 -9.54 8.23 21.01
N ASP A 245 -9.88 8.51 22.25
CA ASP A 245 -9.96 9.88 22.79
C ASP A 245 -8.56 10.55 22.81
N GLU A 246 -7.52 9.83 23.26
CA GLU A 246 -6.13 10.31 23.21
C GLU A 246 -5.66 10.56 21.76
N VAL A 247 -5.98 9.67 20.84
CA VAL A 247 -5.67 9.81 19.41
C VAL A 247 -6.36 11.05 18.83
N LEU A 248 -7.62 11.28 19.15
CA LEU A 248 -8.35 12.50 18.74
C LEU A 248 -7.62 13.76 19.19
N GLU A 249 -7.28 13.85 20.47
CA GLU A 249 -6.59 15.02 21.03
C GLU A 249 -5.22 15.23 20.35
N TYR A 250 -4.46 14.16 20.18
CA TYR A 250 -3.16 14.20 19.51
C TYR A 250 -3.27 14.62 18.05
N LEU A 251 -4.22 14.05 17.28
CA LEU A 251 -4.40 14.36 15.86
C LEU A 251 -4.94 15.78 15.62
N GLN A 252 -5.66 16.38 16.58
CA GLN A 252 -6.02 17.79 16.51
C GLN A 252 -4.78 18.69 16.58
N GLN A 253 -3.78 18.33 17.39
CA GLN A 253 -2.48 19.02 17.41
C GLN A 253 -1.70 18.78 16.12
N VAL A 254 -1.66 17.54 15.64
CA VAL A 254 -1.02 17.18 14.35
C VAL A 254 -1.61 17.99 13.21
N LYS A 255 -2.93 18.15 13.15
CA LYS A 255 -3.62 18.99 12.14
C LYS A 255 -3.09 20.42 12.08
N ASP A 256 -2.79 21.00 13.23
CA ASP A 256 -2.24 22.36 13.32
C ASP A 256 -0.76 22.40 12.95
N ASN A 257 -0.05 21.29 13.07
CA ASN A 257 1.39 21.19 12.82
C ASN A 257 1.74 20.80 11.37
N VAL A 258 1.00 19.93 10.73
CA VAL A 258 1.32 19.41 9.40
C VAL A 258 1.09 20.43 8.29
N TYR A 259 1.78 20.23 7.16
CA TYR A 259 1.51 20.95 5.92
C TYR A 259 0.13 20.55 5.38
N SER A 260 -0.12 19.24 5.26
CA SER A 260 -1.43 18.71 4.85
C SER A 260 -1.60 17.24 5.24
N PHE A 261 -2.86 16.83 5.34
CA PHE A 261 -3.25 15.42 5.12
C PHE A 261 -3.38 15.21 3.62
N GLU A 262 -2.78 14.14 3.08
CA GLU A 262 -2.71 13.91 1.64
C GLU A 262 -2.81 12.42 1.30
N THR A 263 -3.14 12.13 0.05
CA THR A 263 -3.10 10.77 -0.51
C THR A 263 -1.96 10.64 -1.52
N ASP A 264 -1.89 11.51 -2.53
CA ASP A 264 -0.91 11.45 -3.60
C ASP A 264 -0.08 12.73 -3.76
N SER A 265 -0.58 13.88 -3.34
CA SER A 265 0.10 15.18 -3.52
C SER A 265 1.43 15.27 -2.78
N GLY A 266 1.59 14.56 -1.68
CA GLY A 266 2.83 14.49 -0.91
C GLY A 266 4.01 13.95 -1.69
N LYS A 267 3.79 13.14 -2.71
CA LYS A 267 4.84 12.63 -3.61
C LYS A 267 5.57 13.79 -4.31
N ILE A 268 4.81 14.67 -4.94
CA ILE A 268 5.36 15.85 -5.63
C ILE A 268 5.93 16.86 -4.64
N ASP A 269 5.25 17.08 -3.52
CA ASP A 269 5.67 18.04 -2.49
C ASP A 269 7.01 17.66 -1.86
N ALA A 270 7.29 16.36 -1.68
CA ALA A 270 8.59 15.87 -1.23
C ALA A 270 9.71 16.15 -2.24
N ILE A 271 9.46 15.85 -3.52
CA ILE A 271 10.46 16.03 -4.60
C ILE A 271 10.76 17.51 -4.84
N THR A 272 9.75 18.37 -4.75
CA THR A 272 9.89 19.81 -5.00
C THR A 272 10.38 20.62 -3.79
N GLY A 273 10.56 19.96 -2.63
CA GLY A 273 11.05 20.61 -1.41
C GLY A 273 10.01 21.46 -0.67
N LYS A 274 8.72 21.32 -0.98
CA LYS A 274 7.64 21.98 -0.21
C LYS A 274 7.50 21.41 1.18
N ILE A 275 7.84 20.13 1.34
CA ILE A 275 7.87 19.43 2.62
C ILE A 275 9.26 18.84 2.85
N SER A 276 9.64 18.70 4.11
CA SER A 276 10.92 18.09 4.51
C SER A 276 10.76 16.62 4.88
N ALA A 277 9.56 16.17 5.23
CA ALA A 277 9.26 14.78 5.53
C ALA A 277 7.79 14.45 5.25
N GLY A 278 7.50 13.17 5.05
CA GLY A 278 6.14 12.71 4.84
C GLY A 278 5.94 11.25 5.23
N TYR A 279 4.76 10.94 5.76
CA TYR A 279 4.32 9.58 5.99
C TYR A 279 4.01 8.91 4.65
N GLN A 280 4.69 7.82 4.33
CA GLN A 280 4.51 7.09 3.07
C GLN A 280 4.43 5.58 3.28
N TRP A 281 3.68 4.92 2.38
CA TRP A 281 3.83 3.49 2.14
C TRP A 281 5.16 3.24 1.43
N SER A 282 5.82 2.15 1.73
CA SER A 282 7.17 1.88 1.21
C SER A 282 7.24 1.80 -0.32
N GLY A 283 6.20 1.31 -0.98
CA GLY A 283 6.13 1.30 -2.45
C GLY A 283 6.09 2.71 -3.04
N ASP A 284 5.29 3.60 -2.47
CA ASP A 284 5.27 5.02 -2.86
C ASP A 284 6.59 5.71 -2.53
N ALA A 285 7.23 5.35 -1.41
CA ALA A 285 8.54 5.89 -1.07
C ALA A 285 9.61 5.51 -2.11
N VAL A 286 9.60 4.29 -2.63
CA VAL A 286 10.49 3.87 -3.72
C VAL A 286 10.26 4.72 -4.97
N TYR A 287 9.01 4.89 -5.39
CA TYR A 287 8.68 5.75 -6.52
C TYR A 287 9.17 7.19 -6.31
N ILE A 288 8.92 7.75 -5.14
CA ILE A 288 9.36 9.12 -4.79
C ILE A 288 10.89 9.24 -4.86
N MET A 289 11.62 8.28 -4.29
CA MET A 289 13.09 8.28 -4.30
C MET A 289 13.64 8.17 -5.72
N GLN A 290 13.04 7.32 -6.58
CA GLN A 290 13.43 7.22 -8.00
C GLN A 290 13.22 8.54 -8.74
N GLN A 291 12.08 9.19 -8.54
CA GLN A 291 11.78 10.48 -9.17
C GLN A 291 12.67 11.60 -8.63
N ALA A 292 13.01 11.56 -7.35
CA ALA A 292 13.93 12.52 -6.73
C ALA A 292 15.33 12.40 -7.31
N GLU A 293 15.87 11.19 -7.44
CA GLU A 293 17.18 10.93 -8.07
C GLU A 293 17.23 11.46 -9.52
N ALA A 294 16.16 11.25 -10.29
CA ALA A 294 16.04 11.77 -11.66
C ALA A 294 16.03 13.31 -11.72
N ASN A 295 15.80 14.00 -10.62
CA ASN A 295 15.81 15.46 -10.47
C ASN A 295 16.98 15.97 -9.61
N ASP A 296 18.01 15.17 -9.40
CA ASP A 296 19.17 15.49 -8.55
C ASP A 296 18.79 15.87 -7.09
N VAL A 297 17.74 15.26 -6.56
CA VAL A 297 17.28 15.43 -5.17
C VAL A 297 17.52 14.13 -4.42
N GLU A 298 18.21 14.20 -3.27
CA GLU A 298 18.39 13.08 -2.36
C GLU A 298 17.23 13.02 -1.36
N LEU A 299 16.53 11.90 -1.33
CA LEU A 299 15.53 11.58 -0.31
C LEU A 299 15.83 10.21 0.29
N ASN A 300 15.62 10.08 1.59
CA ASN A 300 15.81 8.84 2.34
C ASN A 300 14.49 8.37 2.95
N PHE A 301 14.44 7.09 3.32
CA PHE A 301 13.30 6.47 3.95
C PHE A 301 13.68 5.89 5.31
N ALA A 302 12.99 6.30 6.36
CA ALA A 302 13.19 5.77 7.71
C ALA A 302 11.94 5.03 8.18
N ILE A 303 12.17 3.90 8.83
CA ILE A 303 11.09 3.10 9.42
C ILE A 303 11.09 3.36 10.92
N PRO A 304 9.97 3.87 11.49
CA PRO A 304 9.91 4.23 12.90
C PRO A 304 10.25 3.09 13.85
N GLU A 305 10.98 3.40 14.90
CA GLU A 305 11.48 2.42 15.86
C GLU A 305 10.40 1.90 16.82
N GLU A 306 9.28 2.61 16.95
CA GLU A 306 8.15 2.16 17.75
C GLU A 306 7.49 0.93 17.15
N CYS A 307 7.11 1.03 15.90
CA CYS A 307 6.43 0.01 15.13
C CYS A 307 6.24 0.49 13.70
N THR A 308 6.27 -0.42 12.74
CA THR A 308 5.77 -0.15 11.39
C THR A 308 4.52 -0.97 11.11
N ASN A 309 3.65 -0.46 10.23
CA ASN A 309 2.56 -1.26 9.68
C ASN A 309 3.10 -2.11 8.53
N MET A 310 2.98 -3.42 8.65
CA MET A 310 3.16 -4.35 7.55
C MET A 310 1.82 -4.54 6.86
N TYR A 311 1.74 -4.17 5.58
CA TYR A 311 0.51 -4.25 4.80
C TYR A 311 0.65 -5.22 3.63
N PHE A 312 -0.50 -5.77 3.20
CA PHE A 312 -0.61 -6.65 2.05
C PHE A 312 -1.78 -6.23 1.18
N ASP A 313 -1.59 -6.32 -0.13
CA ASP A 313 -2.69 -6.38 -1.07
C ASP A 313 -2.75 -7.80 -1.62
N GLY A 314 -3.94 -8.34 -1.70
CA GLY A 314 -4.11 -9.74 -2.07
C GLY A 314 -5.30 -9.98 -3.00
N TRP A 315 -5.12 -10.92 -3.93
CA TRP A 315 -6.16 -11.38 -4.83
C TRP A 315 -7.18 -12.22 -4.08
N ALA A 316 -8.43 -11.88 -4.21
CA ALA A 316 -9.56 -12.62 -3.63
C ALA A 316 -10.69 -12.76 -4.65
N MET A 317 -11.29 -13.94 -4.71
CA MET A 317 -12.42 -14.22 -5.58
C MET A 317 -13.74 -13.95 -4.84
N LEU A 318 -14.70 -13.35 -5.53
CA LEU A 318 -16.04 -13.11 -4.99
C LEU A 318 -16.98 -14.26 -5.34
N LYS A 319 -17.70 -14.78 -4.35
CA LYS A 319 -18.72 -15.83 -4.56
C LYS A 319 -19.79 -15.41 -5.55
N SER A 320 -20.22 -14.16 -5.47
CA SER A 320 -21.26 -13.60 -6.36
C SER A 320 -20.82 -13.61 -7.82
N GLY A 321 -19.54 -13.29 -8.09
CA GLY A 321 -18.98 -13.28 -9.43
C GLY A 321 -18.73 -14.69 -9.98
N ILE A 322 -18.04 -15.52 -9.20
CA ILE A 322 -17.73 -16.91 -9.57
C ILE A 322 -19.02 -17.73 -9.72
N ASN A 323 -19.94 -17.61 -8.78
CA ASN A 323 -21.29 -18.19 -8.83
C ASN A 323 -21.34 -19.65 -9.28
N GLY A 324 -20.44 -20.49 -8.75
CA GLY A 324 -20.36 -21.91 -9.06
C GLY A 324 -19.80 -22.24 -10.47
N ASN A 325 -19.33 -21.23 -11.23
CA ASN A 325 -18.73 -21.42 -12.54
C ASN A 325 -17.25 -21.86 -12.39
N SER A 326 -17.00 -23.14 -12.56
CA SER A 326 -15.66 -23.72 -12.40
C SER A 326 -14.65 -23.22 -13.44
N GLU A 327 -15.08 -22.91 -14.66
CA GLU A 327 -14.19 -22.37 -15.70
C GLU A 327 -13.77 -20.94 -15.39
N LYS A 328 -14.69 -20.11 -14.90
CA LYS A 328 -14.40 -18.75 -14.43
C LYS A 328 -13.46 -18.78 -13.23
N LYS A 329 -13.71 -19.66 -12.25
CA LYS A 329 -12.82 -19.84 -11.09
C LYS A 329 -11.41 -20.23 -11.53
N LYS A 330 -11.30 -21.18 -12.46
CA LYS A 330 -10.01 -21.59 -13.02
C LYS A 330 -9.29 -20.44 -13.72
N ALA A 331 -10.00 -19.61 -14.48
CA ALA A 331 -9.43 -18.43 -15.13
C ALA A 331 -8.97 -17.37 -14.11
N ALA A 332 -9.71 -17.15 -13.04
CA ALA A 332 -9.32 -16.24 -11.96
C ALA A 332 -8.05 -16.73 -11.23
N GLU A 333 -8.00 -18.02 -10.88
CA GLU A 333 -6.81 -18.63 -10.27
C GLU A 333 -5.60 -18.59 -11.23
N ALA A 334 -5.82 -18.80 -12.53
CA ALA A 334 -4.79 -18.71 -13.54
C ALA A 334 -4.24 -17.28 -13.71
N PHE A 335 -5.08 -16.26 -13.56
CA PHE A 335 -4.61 -14.87 -13.55
C PHE A 335 -3.67 -14.59 -12.37
N VAL A 336 -4.02 -15.06 -11.18
CA VAL A 336 -3.15 -14.95 -9.99
C VAL A 336 -1.82 -15.67 -10.24
N ASN A 337 -1.84 -16.86 -10.81
CA ASN A 337 -0.63 -17.58 -11.17
C ASN A 337 0.20 -16.82 -12.22
N PHE A 338 -0.45 -16.25 -13.25
CA PHE A 338 0.25 -15.54 -14.31
C PHE A 338 1.01 -14.30 -13.77
N VAL A 339 0.38 -13.47 -12.96
CA VAL A 339 1.05 -12.30 -12.36
C VAL A 339 2.10 -12.70 -11.32
N SER A 340 2.07 -13.95 -10.84
CA SER A 340 3.03 -14.52 -9.89
C SER A 340 4.21 -15.23 -10.58
N MET A 341 4.22 -15.34 -11.92
CA MET A 341 5.43 -15.76 -12.61
C MET A 341 6.58 -14.81 -12.24
N PRO A 342 7.78 -15.32 -11.92
CA PRO A 342 8.88 -14.45 -11.49
C PRO A 342 9.17 -13.29 -12.45
N GLU A 343 9.16 -13.54 -13.76
CA GLU A 343 9.38 -12.51 -14.78
C GLU A 343 8.27 -11.44 -14.77
N ASN A 344 7.02 -11.84 -14.58
CA ASN A 344 5.88 -10.93 -14.49
C ASN A 344 5.86 -10.17 -13.17
N ALA A 345 6.25 -10.79 -12.07
CA ALA A 345 6.44 -10.13 -10.79
C ALA A 345 7.51 -9.02 -10.89
N VAL A 346 8.62 -9.27 -11.58
CA VAL A 346 9.65 -8.26 -11.85
C VAL A 346 9.11 -7.12 -12.70
N ARG A 347 8.37 -7.41 -13.77
CA ARG A 347 7.72 -6.38 -14.61
C ARG A 347 6.85 -5.44 -13.77
N ASN A 348 6.00 -6.02 -12.90
CA ASN A 348 5.13 -5.23 -12.03
C ASN A 348 5.93 -4.45 -11.00
N MET A 349 6.93 -5.03 -10.35
CA MET A 349 7.80 -4.30 -9.40
C MET A 349 8.52 -3.12 -10.07
N TYR A 350 9.07 -3.33 -11.25
CA TYR A 350 9.76 -2.28 -12.01
C TYR A 350 8.81 -1.13 -12.39
N TYR A 351 7.58 -1.47 -12.81
CA TYR A 351 6.59 -0.48 -13.24
C TYR A 351 6.01 0.33 -12.09
N ILE A 352 5.67 -0.33 -10.96
CA ILE A 352 4.93 0.30 -9.87
C ILE A 352 5.76 0.66 -8.64
N GLY A 353 6.97 0.13 -8.51
CA GLY A 353 7.87 0.38 -7.37
C GLY A 353 7.54 -0.39 -6.09
N TYR A 354 6.40 -1.08 -6.04
CA TYR A 354 6.00 -1.93 -4.90
C TYR A 354 6.74 -3.26 -4.92
N THR A 355 6.70 -3.99 -3.82
CA THR A 355 7.38 -5.27 -3.66
C THR A 355 6.41 -6.42 -3.82
N SER A 356 6.68 -7.30 -4.78
CA SER A 356 5.92 -8.53 -4.96
C SER A 356 6.11 -9.48 -3.77
N VAL A 357 5.05 -10.21 -3.42
CA VAL A 357 5.11 -11.32 -2.44
C VAL A 357 5.91 -12.51 -2.96
N ILE A 358 6.30 -12.50 -4.22
CA ILE A 358 7.01 -13.60 -4.89
C ILE A 358 8.51 -13.48 -4.61
N SER A 359 9.09 -14.52 -4.03
CA SER A 359 10.55 -14.72 -3.93
C SER A 359 11.09 -15.58 -5.06
N GLY A 360 10.22 -16.35 -5.71
CA GLY A 360 10.51 -17.16 -6.87
C GLY A 360 10.76 -18.66 -6.61
N GLY A 361 10.81 -19.09 -5.36
CA GLY A 361 11.10 -20.49 -5.02
C GLY A 361 12.46 -20.93 -5.57
N GLN A 362 12.46 -21.87 -6.52
CA GLN A 362 13.68 -22.35 -7.17
C GLN A 362 14.17 -21.42 -8.30
N SER A 363 13.37 -20.46 -8.73
CA SER A 363 13.76 -19.50 -9.77
C SER A 363 14.71 -18.44 -9.22
N PRO A 364 15.81 -18.14 -9.89
CA PRO A 364 16.74 -17.08 -9.48
C PRO A 364 16.28 -15.66 -9.86
N VAL A 365 15.21 -15.51 -10.65
CA VAL A 365 14.84 -14.27 -11.34
C VAL A 365 14.62 -13.11 -10.38
N ILE A 366 13.89 -13.32 -9.29
CA ILE A 366 13.62 -12.23 -8.31
C ILE A 366 14.91 -11.77 -7.62
N TYR A 367 15.75 -12.71 -7.19
CA TYR A 367 17.02 -12.36 -6.54
C TYR A 367 18.01 -11.72 -7.53
N ASP A 368 18.05 -12.18 -8.78
CA ASP A 368 18.83 -11.54 -9.85
C ASP A 368 18.36 -10.10 -10.11
N TYR A 369 17.05 -9.84 -10.03
CA TYR A 369 16.53 -8.49 -10.12
C TYR A 369 17.02 -7.59 -8.97
N LEU A 370 17.09 -8.12 -7.75
CA LEU A 370 17.66 -7.37 -6.62
C LEU A 370 19.16 -7.10 -6.82
N LYS A 371 19.92 -8.05 -7.31
CA LYS A 371 21.34 -7.84 -7.68
C LYS A 371 21.49 -6.77 -8.75
N TRP A 372 20.64 -6.82 -9.77
CA TRP A 372 20.64 -5.85 -10.86
C TRP A 372 20.33 -4.43 -10.36
N ASN A 373 19.36 -4.28 -9.43
CA ASN A 373 18.95 -2.97 -8.89
C ASN A 373 19.89 -2.45 -7.79
N TYR A 374 20.35 -3.32 -6.90
CA TYR A 374 20.94 -2.93 -5.62
C TYR A 374 22.31 -3.58 -5.34
N GLY A 375 22.78 -4.47 -6.19
CA GLY A 375 24.09 -5.08 -6.07
C GLY A 375 25.22 -4.04 -6.16
N LEU A 376 26.25 -4.18 -5.31
CA LEU A 376 27.34 -3.19 -5.25
C LEU A 376 27.99 -2.96 -6.62
N GLU A 377 28.21 -4.02 -7.39
CA GLU A 377 28.83 -3.92 -8.72
C GLU A 377 27.95 -3.06 -9.66
N SER A 378 26.65 -3.30 -9.70
CA SER A 378 25.72 -2.50 -10.50
C SER A 378 25.67 -1.04 -10.06
N LEU A 379 25.67 -0.78 -8.75
CA LEU A 379 25.68 0.58 -8.20
C LEU A 379 26.98 1.33 -8.54
N MET A 380 28.13 0.64 -8.51
CA MET A 380 29.44 1.21 -8.89
C MET A 380 29.55 1.49 -10.39
N GLU A 381 28.84 0.74 -11.24
CA GLU A 381 28.78 1.02 -12.66
C GLU A 381 27.95 2.27 -12.99
N GLU A 382 26.92 2.54 -12.19
CA GLU A 382 26.01 3.69 -12.38
C GLU A 382 26.53 4.99 -11.73
N ASP A 383 27.26 4.88 -10.62
CA ASP A 383 27.75 6.01 -9.83
C ASP A 383 29.21 5.83 -9.43
N ASP A 384 30.10 6.60 -10.06
CA ASP A 384 31.54 6.62 -9.82
C ASP A 384 31.93 7.01 -8.37
N THR A 385 31.01 7.59 -7.60
CA THR A 385 31.25 7.97 -6.21
C THR A 385 31.12 6.80 -5.24
N ILE A 386 30.45 5.72 -5.65
CA ILE A 386 30.29 4.49 -4.86
C ILE A 386 31.52 3.60 -5.04
N SER A 387 32.03 3.06 -3.95
CA SER A 387 33.24 2.22 -3.94
C SER A 387 33.10 1.01 -3.02
N GLU A 388 34.09 0.12 -3.06
CA GLU A 388 34.20 -1.01 -2.12
C GLU A 388 34.23 -0.58 -0.65
N ALA A 389 34.63 0.65 -0.34
CA ALA A 389 34.61 1.19 1.02
C ALA A 389 33.19 1.40 1.57
N ASP A 390 32.20 1.53 0.66
CA ASP A 390 30.78 1.71 1.01
C ASP A 390 30.04 0.37 1.18
N ALA A 391 30.70 -0.75 0.93
CA ALA A 391 30.10 -2.08 0.90
C ALA A 391 29.58 -2.52 2.26
N ILE A 392 28.39 -3.08 2.26
CA ILE A 392 27.81 -3.83 3.37
C ILE A 392 27.14 -5.11 2.87
N ASP A 393 26.95 -6.05 3.78
CA ASP A 393 26.17 -7.25 3.57
C ASP A 393 24.72 -7.03 4.05
N TYR A 394 23.75 -7.30 3.18
CA TYR A 394 22.32 -7.13 3.45
C TYR A 394 21.62 -8.49 3.36
N SER A 395 21.14 -9.00 4.51
CA SER A 395 20.52 -10.33 4.59
C SER A 395 19.07 -10.29 4.15
N LEU A 396 18.75 -11.13 3.16
CA LEU A 396 17.39 -11.31 2.58
C LEU A 396 16.85 -12.74 2.80
N GLY A 397 17.55 -13.55 3.58
CA GLY A 397 17.22 -14.96 3.79
C GLY A 397 15.80 -15.18 4.32
N TYR A 398 15.34 -14.35 5.25
CA TYR A 398 13.99 -14.47 5.82
C TYR A 398 12.89 -14.44 4.72
N PHE A 399 13.08 -13.59 3.71
CA PHE A 399 12.12 -13.43 2.62
C PHE A 399 12.25 -14.53 1.56
N PHE A 400 13.48 -14.84 1.13
CA PHE A 400 13.72 -15.77 0.02
C PHE A 400 13.62 -17.25 0.41
N SER A 401 14.14 -17.63 1.57
CA SER A 401 14.15 -19.03 2.02
C SER A 401 13.46 -19.30 3.36
N GLY A 402 13.08 -18.24 4.08
CA GLY A 402 12.56 -18.36 5.43
C GLY A 402 13.65 -18.68 6.48
N VAL A 403 14.90 -18.64 6.10
CA VAL A 403 16.06 -18.90 6.98
C VAL A 403 16.83 -17.61 7.20
N SER A 404 16.90 -17.17 8.46
CA SER A 404 17.66 -15.98 8.83
C SER A 404 19.14 -16.15 8.44
N ASN A 405 19.72 -15.12 7.84
CA ASN A 405 21.13 -15.10 7.42
C ASN A 405 21.54 -16.24 6.47
N ASP A 406 20.62 -16.73 5.66
CA ASP A 406 20.95 -17.69 4.61
C ASP A 406 22.00 -17.09 3.66
N SER A 407 23.18 -17.71 3.60
CA SER A 407 24.31 -17.18 2.83
C SER A 407 24.04 -17.02 1.33
N ARG A 408 23.09 -17.77 0.78
CA ARG A 408 22.69 -17.66 -0.62
C ARG A 408 21.99 -16.33 -0.94
N TYR A 409 21.45 -15.66 0.07
CA TYR A 409 20.64 -14.47 -0.04
C TYR A 409 21.20 -13.31 0.81
N ILE A 410 22.50 -13.25 0.97
CA ILE A 410 23.20 -12.09 1.50
C ILE A 410 23.65 -11.24 0.32
N LEU A 411 23.00 -10.11 0.13
CA LEU A 411 23.30 -9.18 -0.94
C LEU A 411 24.40 -8.21 -0.52
N ARG A 412 25.51 -8.20 -1.27
CA ARG A 412 26.53 -7.16 -1.12
C ARG A 412 26.04 -5.90 -1.81
N THR A 413 25.88 -4.82 -1.07
CA THR A 413 25.31 -3.56 -1.52
C THR A 413 26.04 -2.37 -0.89
N SER A 414 25.61 -1.15 -1.21
CA SER A 414 26.13 0.06 -0.59
C SER A 414 25.41 0.40 0.71
N LYS A 415 26.14 0.99 1.66
CA LYS A 415 25.59 1.42 2.95
C LYS A 415 24.40 2.38 2.80
N ALA A 416 24.38 3.21 1.77
CA ALA A 416 23.27 4.12 1.49
C ALA A 416 21.93 3.38 1.30
N GLN A 417 21.95 2.13 0.83
CA GLN A 417 20.75 1.32 0.63
C GLN A 417 20.05 0.92 1.94
N THR A 418 20.71 1.06 3.10
CA THR A 418 20.05 0.85 4.40
C THR A 418 19.01 1.92 4.76
N GLU A 419 19.02 3.04 4.05
CA GLU A 419 18.08 4.17 4.17
C GLU A 419 17.43 4.52 2.81
N GLY A 420 17.71 3.72 1.80
CA GLY A 420 17.28 3.92 0.42
C GLY A 420 16.20 2.94 -0.02
N MET A 421 16.12 2.75 -1.33
CA MET A 421 15.08 1.93 -1.96
C MET A 421 15.12 0.46 -1.56
N LEU A 422 16.30 -0.14 -1.36
CA LEU A 422 16.40 -1.53 -0.93
C LEU A 422 15.72 -1.74 0.43
N SER A 423 16.01 -0.89 1.41
CA SER A 423 15.42 -1.01 2.75
C SER A 423 13.91 -0.71 2.75
N ALA A 424 13.43 0.08 1.82
CA ALA A 424 12.00 0.32 1.62
C ALA A 424 11.30 -0.90 1.00
N GLN A 425 11.88 -1.50 -0.04
CA GLN A 425 11.29 -2.67 -0.72
C GLN A 425 11.43 -3.97 0.09
N TYR A 426 12.58 -4.18 0.71
CA TYR A 426 12.90 -5.38 1.49
C TYR A 426 13.48 -4.97 2.84
N PRO A 427 12.64 -4.56 3.79
CA PRO A 427 13.09 -4.23 5.14
C PRO A 427 13.88 -5.39 5.76
N THR A 428 14.78 -5.08 6.67
CA THR A 428 15.54 -6.11 7.39
C THR A 428 14.62 -6.94 8.27
N GLU A 429 15.03 -8.16 8.61
CA GLU A 429 14.29 -9.03 9.53
C GLU A 429 14.05 -8.35 10.90
N GLU A 430 15.00 -7.55 11.37
CA GLU A 430 14.86 -6.75 12.57
C GLU A 430 13.69 -5.77 12.49
N VAL A 431 13.54 -5.08 11.37
CA VAL A 431 12.39 -4.20 11.13
C VAL A 431 11.10 -4.98 11.11
N MET A 432 11.06 -6.14 10.46
CA MET A 432 9.86 -6.99 10.41
C MET A 432 9.46 -7.50 11.80
N HIS A 433 10.41 -7.68 12.70
CA HIS A 433 10.13 -8.09 14.10
C HIS A 433 9.35 -7.01 14.88
N ARG A 434 9.53 -5.72 14.54
CA ARG A 434 8.75 -4.60 15.12
C ARG A 434 7.65 -4.09 14.19
N SER A 435 7.04 -4.96 13.45
CA SER A 435 5.90 -4.65 12.58
C SER A 435 4.59 -5.17 13.17
N ALA A 436 3.50 -4.52 12.84
CA ALA A 436 2.15 -4.96 13.16
C ALA A 436 1.25 -4.85 11.93
N ILE A 437 0.35 -5.82 11.79
CA ILE A 437 -0.67 -5.84 10.76
C ILE A 437 -1.91 -5.10 11.29
N MET A 438 -2.55 -4.29 10.45
CA MET A 438 -3.85 -3.71 10.74
C MET A 438 -4.92 -4.80 10.74
N GLN A 439 -5.56 -5.00 11.88
CA GLN A 439 -6.60 -6.01 12.05
C GLN A 439 -7.94 -5.52 11.50
N TYR A 440 -8.84 -6.47 11.25
CA TYR A 440 -10.23 -6.18 11.02
C TYR A 440 -10.85 -5.57 12.28
N PHE A 441 -11.63 -4.51 12.09
CA PHE A 441 -12.42 -3.89 13.14
C PHE A 441 -13.91 -4.15 12.88
N ASP A 442 -14.64 -4.49 13.92
CA ASP A 442 -16.08 -4.65 13.82
C ASP A 442 -16.81 -3.32 13.55
N ASN A 443 -18.12 -3.37 13.42
CA ASN A 443 -18.91 -2.17 13.08
C ASN A 443 -18.84 -1.08 14.17
N ASP A 444 -18.79 -1.47 15.44
CA ASP A 444 -18.75 -0.53 16.56
C ASP A 444 -17.36 0.14 16.65
N GLU A 445 -16.30 -0.63 16.50
CA GLU A 445 -14.94 -0.15 16.43
C GLU A 445 -14.75 0.77 15.23
N THR A 446 -15.21 0.36 14.06
CA THR A 446 -15.16 1.15 12.81
C THR A 446 -15.94 2.47 12.96
N ALA A 447 -17.14 2.43 13.54
CA ALA A 447 -17.92 3.64 13.79
C ALA A 447 -17.20 4.60 14.74
N ARG A 448 -16.57 4.08 15.80
CA ARG A 448 -15.80 4.88 16.77
C ARG A 448 -14.63 5.59 16.13
N ILE A 449 -13.79 4.89 15.36
CA ILE A 449 -12.64 5.51 14.71
C ILE A 449 -13.05 6.47 13.58
N ASN A 450 -14.10 6.17 12.83
CA ASN A 450 -14.63 7.07 11.80
C ASN A 450 -15.17 8.35 12.42
N GLN A 451 -15.88 8.28 13.55
CA GLN A 451 -16.34 9.48 14.27
C GLN A 451 -15.16 10.31 14.77
N MET A 452 -14.14 9.67 15.32
CA MET A 452 -12.89 10.34 15.69
C MET A 452 -12.28 11.08 14.49
N TRP A 453 -12.18 10.41 13.34
CA TRP A 453 -11.59 10.98 12.12
C TRP A 453 -12.39 12.16 11.58
N ILE A 454 -13.72 12.07 11.59
CA ILE A 454 -14.60 13.20 11.25
C ILE A 454 -14.30 14.40 12.17
N ASN A 455 -14.15 14.18 13.47
CA ASN A 455 -13.85 15.22 14.42
C ASN A 455 -12.45 15.85 14.19
N VAL A 456 -11.48 15.08 13.75
CA VAL A 456 -10.16 15.61 13.35
C VAL A 456 -10.27 16.47 12.08
N ARG A 457 -11.02 16.01 11.08
CA ARG A 457 -11.11 16.67 9.78
C ARG A 457 -12.04 17.88 9.76
N CYS A 458 -13.10 17.84 10.55
CA CYS A 458 -14.05 18.95 10.66
C CYS A 458 -13.49 20.13 11.44
N PHE A 459 -14.03 21.31 11.16
CA PHE A 459 -13.72 22.52 11.94
C PHE A 459 -14.18 22.33 13.39
N ASN A 460 -13.28 22.47 14.34
CA ASN A 460 -13.62 22.40 15.75
C ASN A 460 -14.33 23.70 16.14
N ILE A 461 -15.67 23.66 16.24
CA ILE A 461 -16.50 24.83 16.57
C ILE A 461 -16.08 25.44 17.94
N HIS A 462 -15.48 24.61 18.81
CA HIS A 462 -14.98 25.08 20.11
C HIS A 462 -13.75 26.00 20.02
N ASN A 463 -13.00 25.96 18.90
CA ASN A 463 -11.83 26.82 18.69
C ASN A 463 -12.14 28.09 17.88
N VAL A 464 -13.41 28.32 17.56
CA VAL A 464 -13.83 29.60 16.91
C VAL A 464 -13.82 30.68 17.97
N PRO A 465 -12.98 31.72 17.83
CA PRO A 465 -12.94 32.80 18.81
C PRO A 465 -14.33 33.43 19.04
N VAL A 466 -14.64 33.76 20.29
CA VAL A 466 -15.97 34.32 20.69
C VAL A 466 -16.37 35.52 19.82
N TRP A 467 -15.40 36.34 19.39
CA TRP A 467 -15.67 37.48 18.51
C TRP A 467 -16.28 37.11 17.15
N VAL A 468 -15.98 35.93 16.62
CA VAL A 468 -16.58 35.44 15.35
C VAL A 468 -18.08 35.20 15.55
N TRP A 469 -18.47 34.60 16.66
CA TRP A 469 -19.88 34.39 17.00
C TRP A 469 -20.60 35.72 17.23
N ILE A 470 -19.95 36.70 17.83
CA ILE A 470 -20.48 38.05 17.96
C ILE A 470 -20.66 38.70 16.60
N ALA A 471 -19.69 38.56 15.70
CA ALA A 471 -19.79 39.10 14.34
C ALA A 471 -20.94 38.47 13.53
N VAL A 472 -21.11 37.14 13.63
CA VAL A 472 -22.22 36.40 12.96
C VAL A 472 -23.56 36.87 13.55
N ALA A 473 -23.69 36.97 14.86
CA ALA A 473 -24.91 37.48 15.51
C ALA A 473 -25.24 38.91 15.07
N ALA A 474 -24.23 39.77 15.01
CA ALA A 474 -24.41 41.15 14.53
C ALA A 474 -24.86 41.22 13.05
N ALA A 475 -24.29 40.40 12.21
CA ALA A 475 -24.67 40.29 10.80
C ALA A 475 -26.14 39.81 10.63
N ILE A 476 -26.57 38.83 11.40
CA ILE A 476 -27.99 38.37 11.41
C ILE A 476 -28.92 39.49 11.87
N VAL A 477 -28.58 40.20 12.95
CA VAL A 477 -29.38 41.35 13.44
C VAL A 477 -29.46 42.44 12.36
N ALA A 478 -28.35 42.78 11.71
CA ALA A 478 -28.34 43.78 10.64
C ALA A 478 -29.26 43.38 9.45
N VAL A 479 -29.25 42.12 9.05
CA VAL A 479 -30.14 41.59 7.99
C VAL A 479 -31.63 41.70 8.42
N ILE A 480 -31.92 41.36 9.68
CA ILE A 480 -33.31 41.46 10.21
C ILE A 480 -33.75 42.92 10.21
N VAL A 481 -32.93 43.86 10.69
CA VAL A 481 -33.26 45.31 10.72
C VAL A 481 -33.46 45.82 9.30
N LEU A 482 -32.62 45.46 8.33
CA LEU A 482 -32.77 45.87 6.96
C LEU A 482 -34.10 45.34 6.33
N ARG A 483 -34.45 44.10 6.64
CA ARG A 483 -35.75 43.52 6.20
C ARG A 483 -36.95 44.22 6.80
N ILE A 484 -36.89 44.54 8.11
CA ILE A 484 -37.96 45.28 8.77
C ILE A 484 -38.09 46.71 8.19
N ALA A 485 -36.96 47.37 7.96
CA ALA A 485 -36.94 48.68 7.34
C ALA A 485 -37.55 48.69 5.92
N ASP A 486 -37.21 47.63 5.14
CA ASP A 486 -37.77 47.44 3.79
C ASP A 486 -39.31 47.24 3.83
N VAL A 487 -39.79 46.37 4.71
CA VAL A 487 -41.23 46.10 4.89
C VAL A 487 -41.95 47.40 5.36
N ILE A 488 -41.36 48.21 6.21
CA ILE A 488 -41.97 49.50 6.64
C ILE A 488 -41.98 50.51 5.51
N ARG A 489 -40.94 50.54 4.67
CA ARG A 489 -40.94 51.38 3.43
C ARG A 489 -42.04 51.01 2.45
N HIS A 490 -42.22 49.71 2.21
CA HIS A 490 -43.25 49.25 1.30
C HIS A 490 -44.68 49.35 1.84
N LYS A 491 -44.88 49.51 3.15
CA LYS A 491 -46.23 49.78 3.73
C LYS A 491 -46.60 51.28 3.76
N LYS A 492 -45.70 52.19 3.38
CA LYS A 492 -45.95 53.65 3.32
C LYS A 492 -46.20 54.15 1.87
N ILE A 493 -46.30 53.25 0.90
CA ILE A 493 -46.80 53.50 -0.43
C ILE A 493 -48.17 52.79 -0.57
#